data_19947165c353c87b60db375bae888c07
#
_entry.id   19947165c353c87b60db375bae888c07
#
_cell.length_a   1.000
_cell.length_b   1.000
_cell.length_c   1.000
_cell.angle_alpha   90.00
_cell.angle_beta   90.00
_cell.angle_gamma   90.00
#
_symmetry.space_group_name_H-M   'P 1'
#
loop_
_entity.id
_entity.type
_entity.pdbx_description
1 polymer ?
#
loop_
_entity_poly.entity_id
_entity_poly.type
_entity_poly.pdbx_seq_one_letter_code
_entity_poly.pdbx_strand_id
1 'polypeptide(L)'
;MATSRKYRSREGTTLLEVMVALAIASIALVSFITLVITSMDLEDHARKVTDATLAADDKLKEVERTGFPDVGKTEGLIDEQDPDGFSYVMVVTETSIDQVRQIDIEVFWENKKRSVTLTTFIAKQ
;
A
#
# COMPACT_ATOMS: atom_id res chain seq x y z
N MET A 1 13.77 -69.12 -8.71
CA MET A 1 14.63 -67.96 -9.18
C MET A 1 13.86 -66.81 -9.81
N ALA A 2 12.56 -66.85 -9.91
CA ALA A 2 11.77 -65.76 -10.50
C ALA A 2 11.35 -64.66 -9.51
N THR A 3 11.61 -64.80 -8.22
CA THR A 3 11.13 -63.90 -7.18
C THR A 3 12.06 -62.72 -6.82
N SER A 4 13.33 -62.74 -7.24
CA SER A 4 14.28 -61.68 -6.87
C SER A 4 14.24 -60.46 -7.80
N ARG A 5 13.67 -60.58 -8.99
CA ARG A 5 13.58 -59.45 -9.95
C ARG A 5 12.43 -58.48 -9.68
N LYS A 6 11.41 -58.91 -8.97
CA LYS A 6 10.23 -58.09 -8.66
C LYS A 6 10.47 -57.07 -7.52
N TYR A 7 11.40 -57.38 -6.63
CA TYR A 7 11.70 -56.46 -5.51
C TYR A 7 12.53 -55.25 -5.92
N ARG A 8 13.40 -55.37 -6.92
CA ARG A 8 14.27 -54.31 -7.39
C ARG A 8 13.51 -53.21 -8.12
N SER A 9 12.42 -53.53 -8.78
CA SER A 9 11.59 -52.52 -9.47
C SER A 9 10.71 -51.72 -8.53
N ARG A 10 10.34 -52.23 -7.37
CA ARG A 10 9.57 -51.51 -6.35
C ARG A 10 10.43 -50.50 -5.59
N GLU A 11 11.67 -50.82 -5.27
CA GLU A 11 12.60 -49.90 -4.59
C GLU A 11 12.94 -48.71 -5.47
N GLY A 12 13.17 -48.90 -6.78
CA GLY A 12 13.40 -47.85 -7.73
C GLY A 12 12.19 -46.91 -7.93
N THR A 13 10.97 -47.48 -7.90
CA THR A 13 9.72 -46.72 -8.02
C THR A 13 9.44 -45.92 -6.77
N THR A 14 9.66 -46.46 -5.57
CA THR A 14 9.48 -45.72 -4.30
C THR A 14 10.51 -44.59 -4.13
N LEU A 15 11.76 -44.81 -4.54
CA LEU A 15 12.79 -43.75 -4.51
C LEU A 15 12.43 -42.61 -5.47
N LEU A 16 12.00 -42.93 -6.69
CA LEU A 16 11.53 -41.94 -7.66
C LEU A 16 10.31 -41.15 -7.12
N GLU A 17 9.37 -41.86 -6.50
CA GLU A 17 8.17 -41.29 -5.90
C GLU A 17 8.55 -40.27 -4.78
N VAL A 18 9.48 -40.61 -3.90
CA VAL A 18 9.99 -39.71 -2.87
C VAL A 18 10.68 -38.49 -3.47
N MET A 19 11.49 -38.65 -4.51
CA MET A 19 12.16 -37.56 -5.19
C MET A 19 11.15 -36.60 -5.83
N VAL A 20 10.14 -37.12 -6.50
CA VAL A 20 9.06 -36.34 -7.09
C VAL A 20 8.25 -35.60 -6.01
N ALA A 21 7.92 -36.28 -4.92
CA ALA A 21 7.21 -35.69 -3.78
C ALA A 21 8.01 -34.56 -3.15
N LEU A 22 9.32 -34.72 -2.97
CA LEU A 22 10.20 -33.67 -2.45
C LEU A 22 10.30 -32.47 -3.41
N ALA A 23 10.35 -32.72 -4.72
CA ALA A 23 10.37 -31.65 -5.72
C ALA A 23 9.09 -30.82 -5.67
N ILE A 24 7.93 -31.47 -5.63
CA ILE A 24 6.62 -30.82 -5.52
C ILE A 24 6.52 -30.05 -4.19
N ALA A 25 6.92 -30.65 -3.08
CA ALA A 25 6.90 -30.01 -1.77
C ALA A 25 7.80 -28.77 -1.73
N SER A 26 8.97 -28.82 -2.37
CA SER A 26 9.89 -27.68 -2.45
C SER A 26 9.29 -26.52 -3.22
N ILE A 27 8.67 -26.78 -4.37
CA ILE A 27 8.00 -25.76 -5.18
C ILE A 27 6.82 -25.16 -4.38
N ALA A 28 6.02 -25.98 -3.73
CA ALA A 28 4.90 -25.54 -2.91
C ALA A 28 5.37 -24.66 -1.74
N LEU A 29 6.48 -25.02 -1.08
CA LEU A 29 7.04 -24.26 0.03
C LEU A 29 7.54 -22.87 -0.42
N VAL A 30 8.28 -22.81 -1.53
CA VAL A 30 8.76 -21.54 -2.10
C VAL A 30 7.59 -20.64 -2.49
N SER A 31 6.57 -21.21 -3.13
CA SER A 31 5.36 -20.48 -3.52
C SER A 31 4.63 -19.93 -2.30
N PHE A 32 4.54 -20.71 -1.24
CA PHE A 32 3.91 -20.29 0.02
C PHE A 32 4.67 -19.13 0.68
N ILE A 33 5.99 -19.22 0.76
CA ILE A 33 6.83 -18.13 1.30
C ILE A 33 6.64 -16.85 0.50
N THR A 34 6.66 -16.94 -0.82
CA THR A 34 6.42 -15.79 -1.70
C THR A 34 5.06 -15.15 -1.45
N LEU A 35 4.02 -15.97 -1.29
CA LEU A 35 2.68 -15.50 -0.97
C LEU A 35 2.63 -14.75 0.37
N VAL A 36 3.29 -15.27 1.40
CA VAL A 36 3.36 -14.61 2.72
C VAL A 36 4.05 -13.26 2.62
N ILE A 37 5.20 -13.18 1.95
CA ILE A 37 5.93 -11.92 1.76
C ILE A 37 5.07 -10.90 1.02
N THR A 38 4.44 -11.29 -0.08
CA THR A 38 3.56 -10.41 -0.85
C THR A 38 2.36 -9.92 -0.02
N SER A 39 1.82 -10.81 0.82
CA SER A 39 0.71 -10.44 1.72
C SER A 39 1.12 -9.41 2.76
N MET A 40 2.34 -9.53 3.32
CA MET A 40 2.88 -8.53 4.26
C MET A 40 3.11 -7.17 3.59
N ASP A 41 3.65 -7.16 2.38
CA ASP A 41 3.86 -5.94 1.61
C ASP A 41 2.54 -5.23 1.29
N LEU A 42 1.50 -6.00 0.95
CA LEU A 42 0.16 -5.46 0.71
C LEU A 42 -0.47 -4.89 1.98
N GLU A 43 -0.27 -5.55 3.13
CA GLU A 43 -0.75 -5.05 4.41
C GLU A 43 -0.08 -3.74 4.80
N ASP A 44 1.24 -3.65 4.67
CA ASP A 44 1.98 -2.43 4.94
C ASP A 44 1.55 -1.28 4.03
N HIS A 45 1.33 -1.58 2.75
CA HIS A 45 0.83 -0.59 1.81
C HIS A 45 -0.58 -0.11 2.20
N ALA A 46 -1.48 -1.01 2.55
CA ALA A 46 -2.83 -0.66 2.99
C ALA A 46 -2.83 0.20 4.25
N ARG A 47 -1.98 -0.09 5.21
CA ARG A 47 -1.80 0.73 6.42
C ARG A 47 -1.33 2.14 6.08
N LYS A 48 -0.32 2.28 5.23
CA LYS A 48 0.20 3.59 4.80
C LYS A 48 -0.84 4.40 4.04
N VAL A 49 -1.63 3.77 3.18
CA VAL A 49 -2.76 4.44 2.50
C VAL A 49 -3.79 4.94 3.51
N THR A 50 -4.12 4.13 4.51
CA THR A 50 -5.06 4.52 5.57
C THR A 50 -4.51 5.69 6.39
N ASP A 51 -3.27 5.61 6.84
CA ASP A 51 -2.63 6.67 7.64
C ASP A 51 -2.51 7.98 6.84
N ALA A 52 -2.14 7.90 5.56
CA ALA A 52 -2.09 9.05 4.67
C ALA A 52 -3.47 9.68 4.46
N THR A 53 -4.51 8.87 4.31
CA THR A 53 -5.89 9.34 4.15
C THR A 53 -6.38 10.05 5.42
N LEU A 54 -6.11 9.49 6.59
CA LEU A 54 -6.44 10.11 7.87
C LEU A 54 -5.68 11.44 8.07
N ALA A 55 -4.40 11.47 7.73
CA ALA A 55 -3.60 12.68 7.80
C ALA A 55 -4.13 13.78 6.86
N ALA A 56 -4.53 13.41 5.65
CA ALA A 56 -5.16 14.33 4.70
C ALA A 56 -6.50 14.86 5.21
N ASP A 57 -7.34 14.00 5.78
CA ASP A 57 -8.63 14.38 6.37
C ASP A 57 -8.44 15.34 7.55
N ASP A 58 -7.48 15.08 8.43
CA ASP A 58 -7.15 15.97 9.55
C ASP A 58 -6.69 17.34 9.08
N LYS A 59 -5.89 17.40 8.01
CA LYS A 59 -5.48 18.69 7.40
C LYS A 59 -6.66 19.43 6.79
N LEU A 60 -7.57 18.75 6.13
CA LEU A 60 -8.79 19.35 5.60
C LEU A 60 -9.66 19.93 6.71
N LYS A 61 -9.84 19.21 7.80
CA LYS A 61 -10.59 19.69 8.98
C LYS A 61 -9.91 20.88 9.65
N GLU A 62 -8.59 20.94 9.65
CA GLU A 62 -7.84 22.09 10.15
C GLU A 62 -8.12 23.33 9.30
N VAL A 63 -8.12 23.19 7.97
CA VAL A 63 -8.48 24.27 7.05
C VAL A 63 -9.91 24.74 7.26
N GLU A 64 -10.87 23.83 7.41
CA GLU A 64 -12.27 24.16 7.70
C GLU A 64 -12.44 24.95 8.99
N ARG A 65 -11.67 24.63 10.03
CA ARG A 65 -11.68 25.35 11.31
C ARG A 65 -11.04 26.73 11.22
N THR A 66 -10.04 26.89 10.37
CA THR A 66 -9.33 28.15 10.20
C THR A 66 -10.16 29.19 9.42
N GLY A 67 -11.15 28.73 8.68
CA GLY A 67 -12.05 29.56 7.90
C GLY A 67 -11.90 29.37 6.38
N PHE A 68 -12.38 30.35 5.62
CA PHE A 68 -12.33 30.30 4.15
C PHE A 68 -10.89 30.46 3.66
N PRO A 69 -10.29 29.45 3.01
CA PRO A 69 -8.87 29.48 2.63
C PRO A 69 -8.63 30.39 1.42
N ASP A 70 -7.45 31.00 1.37
CA ASP A 70 -7.00 31.74 0.19
C ASP A 70 -6.57 30.78 -0.93
N VAL A 71 -6.76 31.23 -2.17
CA VAL A 71 -6.29 30.51 -3.36
C VAL A 71 -4.75 30.45 -3.33
N GLY A 72 -4.21 29.28 -3.57
CA GLY A 72 -2.78 29.06 -3.60
C GLY A 72 -2.36 27.63 -3.36
N LYS A 73 -1.06 27.44 -3.28
CA LYS A 73 -0.42 26.14 -3.03
C LYS A 73 0.35 26.23 -1.71
N THR A 74 0.13 25.24 -0.87
CA THR A 74 0.88 25.06 0.39
C THR A 74 1.46 23.66 0.41
N GLU A 75 2.69 23.54 0.85
CA GLU A 75 3.35 22.24 0.99
C GLU A 75 4.11 22.16 2.32
N GLY A 76 4.28 20.96 2.83
CA GLY A 76 4.99 20.76 4.09
C GLY A 76 5.04 19.29 4.50
N LEU A 77 5.49 19.07 5.73
CA LEU A 77 5.48 17.77 6.37
C LEU A 77 4.22 17.62 7.24
N ILE A 78 3.66 16.43 7.28
CA ILE A 78 2.55 16.14 8.19
C ILE A 78 3.04 16.15 9.63
N ASP A 79 4.20 15.55 9.88
CA ASP A 79 4.89 15.59 11.17
C ASP A 79 6.27 16.22 10.97
N GLU A 80 6.48 17.39 11.53
CA GLU A 80 7.76 18.10 11.46
C GLU A 80 8.89 17.35 12.18
N GLN A 81 8.55 16.41 13.06
CA GLN A 81 9.53 15.58 13.79
C GLN A 81 9.96 14.34 13.01
N ASP A 82 9.25 13.99 11.96
CA ASP A 82 9.56 12.85 11.09
C ASP A 82 9.74 13.31 9.63
N PRO A 83 10.95 13.74 9.25
CA PRO A 83 11.23 14.20 7.89
C PRO A 83 11.09 13.13 6.81
N ASP A 84 11.23 11.85 7.21
CA ASP A 84 11.08 10.69 6.33
C ASP A 84 9.63 10.17 6.25
N GLY A 85 8.74 10.77 7.01
CA GLY A 85 7.33 10.43 7.07
C GLY A 85 6.51 10.98 5.91
N PHE A 86 5.26 11.29 6.21
CA PHE A 86 4.34 11.84 5.22
C PHE A 86 4.60 13.32 4.95
N SER A 87 4.63 13.69 3.67
CA SER A 87 4.59 15.08 3.21
C SER A 87 3.28 15.35 2.49
N TYR A 88 2.87 16.61 2.43
CA TYR A 88 1.64 17.00 1.76
C TYR A 88 1.83 18.18 0.82
N VAL A 89 0.99 18.24 -0.19
CA VAL A 89 0.79 19.39 -1.06
C VAL A 89 -0.70 19.70 -1.08
N MET A 90 -1.07 20.91 -0.69
CA MET A 90 -2.44 21.37 -0.71
C MET A 90 -2.58 22.48 -1.75
N VAL A 91 -3.55 22.33 -2.63
CA VAL A 91 -3.87 23.33 -3.65
C VAL A 91 -5.30 23.79 -3.45
N VAL A 92 -5.49 25.09 -3.32
CA VAL A 92 -6.80 25.72 -3.23
C VAL A 92 -7.07 26.46 -4.53
N THR A 93 -8.16 26.09 -5.21
CA THR A 93 -8.56 26.69 -6.48
C THR A 93 -9.96 27.26 -6.41
N GLU A 94 -10.23 28.28 -7.23
CA GLU A 94 -11.56 28.81 -7.41
C GLU A 94 -12.41 27.85 -8.25
N THR A 95 -13.70 27.79 -7.97
CA THR A 95 -14.67 27.02 -8.75
C THR A 95 -15.54 27.94 -9.59
N SER A 96 -16.34 27.36 -10.48
CA SER A 96 -17.34 28.09 -11.26
C SER A 96 -18.50 28.63 -10.41
N ILE A 97 -18.59 28.21 -9.16
CA ILE A 97 -19.62 28.64 -8.20
C ILE A 97 -19.01 29.73 -7.33
N ASP A 98 -19.65 30.89 -7.29
CA ASP A 98 -19.19 32.00 -6.46
C ASP A 98 -19.16 31.62 -4.97
N GLN A 99 -18.10 32.05 -4.27
CA GLN A 99 -17.86 31.75 -2.85
C GLN A 99 -17.66 30.26 -2.50
N VAL A 100 -17.37 29.41 -3.49
CA VAL A 100 -16.96 28.01 -3.28
C VAL A 100 -15.56 27.80 -3.80
N ARG A 101 -14.71 27.19 -2.99
CA ARG A 101 -13.34 26.81 -3.37
C ARG A 101 -13.17 25.31 -3.30
N GLN A 102 -12.38 24.81 -4.21
CA GLN A 102 -11.94 23.43 -4.22
C GLN A 102 -10.59 23.32 -3.52
N ILE A 103 -10.46 22.34 -2.64
CA ILE A 103 -9.23 22.03 -1.97
C ILE A 103 -8.83 20.61 -2.36
N ASP A 104 -7.65 20.50 -2.94
CA ASP A 104 -7.01 19.21 -3.24
C ASP A 104 -5.81 19.07 -2.32
N ILE A 105 -5.80 18.03 -1.52
CA ILE A 105 -4.65 17.67 -0.69
C ILE A 105 -4.10 16.32 -1.14
N GLU A 106 -2.82 16.31 -1.44
CA GLU A 106 -2.10 15.10 -1.81
C GLU A 106 -1.05 14.81 -0.74
N VAL A 107 -1.13 13.63 -0.15
CA VAL A 107 -0.19 13.16 0.87
C VAL A 107 0.72 12.11 0.24
N PHE A 108 2.01 12.33 0.36
CA PHE A 108 3.05 11.50 -0.24
C PHE A 108 3.83 10.73 0.82
N TRP A 109 4.34 9.58 0.42
CA TRP A 109 5.32 8.80 1.18
C TRP A 109 6.28 8.07 0.24
N GLU A 110 7.30 7.41 0.79
CA GLU A 110 8.34 6.73 0.00
C GLU A 110 9.02 7.63 -1.05
N ASN A 111 9.53 8.79 -0.61
CA ASN A 111 10.20 9.77 -1.47
C ASN A 111 9.31 10.24 -2.65
N LYS A 112 8.03 10.48 -2.37
CA LYS A 112 7.01 10.91 -3.34
C LYS A 112 6.68 9.88 -4.43
N LYS A 113 7.02 8.62 -4.22
CA LYS A 113 6.68 7.53 -5.15
C LYS A 113 5.22 7.08 -5.04
N ARG A 114 4.63 7.29 -3.88
CA ARG A 114 3.25 6.91 -3.58
C ARG A 114 2.51 8.09 -2.97
N SER A 115 1.25 8.23 -3.31
CA SER A 115 0.42 9.32 -2.82
C SER A 115 -1.05 8.92 -2.71
N VAL A 116 -1.77 9.70 -1.90
CA VAL A 116 -3.24 9.68 -1.80
C VAL A 116 -3.71 11.11 -1.96
N THR A 117 -4.72 11.33 -2.78
CA THR A 117 -5.32 12.64 -3.01
C THR A 117 -6.75 12.67 -2.46
N LEU A 118 -7.06 13.66 -1.66
CA LEU A 118 -8.42 14.00 -1.22
C LEU A 118 -8.84 15.35 -1.79
N THR A 119 -10.07 15.42 -2.27
CA THR A 119 -10.66 16.63 -2.80
C THR A 119 -11.90 16.98 -1.99
N THR A 120 -12.02 18.24 -1.58
CA THR A 120 -13.21 18.77 -0.92
C THR A 120 -13.56 20.15 -1.45
N PHE A 121 -14.77 20.59 -1.15
CA PHE A 121 -15.27 21.92 -1.48
C PHE A 121 -15.64 22.67 -0.21
N ILE A 122 -15.22 23.89 -0.12
CA ILE A 122 -15.54 24.78 1.00
C ILE A 122 -16.33 25.97 0.47
N ALA A 123 -17.46 26.24 1.10
CA ALA A 123 -18.25 27.44 0.85
C ALA A 123 -17.99 28.50 1.92
N LYS A 124 -17.95 29.75 1.51
CA LYS A 124 -17.87 30.88 2.44
C LYS A 124 -19.21 31.03 3.17
N GLN A 125 -19.15 30.94 4.48
CA GLN A 125 -20.29 31.16 5.35
C GLN A 125 -20.42 32.61 5.77
#